data_51cd00c5ea8b7513c2e30e46070a0ba6
#
_entry.id   51cd00c5ea8b7513c2e30e46070a0ba6
#
_cell.length_a   1.000
_cell.length_b   1.000
_cell.length_c   1.000
_cell.angle_alpha   90.00
_cell.angle_beta   90.00
_cell.angle_gamma   90.00
#
_symmetry.space_group_name_H-M   'P 1'
#
loop_
_entity.id
_entity.type
_entity.pdbx_description
1 polymer ?
#
loop_
_entity_poly.entity_id
_entity_poly.type
_entity_poly.pdbx_seq_one_letter_code
_entity_poly.pdbx_strand_id
1 'polypeptide(L)'
;SSQARADEVVSSLVELLPPGFAVALLNTQTSPQAAMSHWLKEQEPPVGFTVDRECELKSADEEKAVVRYARHPLDIEEVQAHIAAGKLPTKLALTWDDRVSFMLTEGLQLKKIAFLDTVFEGSKADDGGFDTDVAIATGELSKLLPDLVEALGGEADSGIATAAAAVAGSPATSTVTGPATAPVDTDPDSAPF
;
A
#
# COMPACT_ATOMS: atom_id res chain seq x y z
N SER A 1 -13.34 15.71 -4.96
CA SER A 1 -13.05 14.27 -5.11
C SER A 1 -12.64 13.70 -3.77
N SER A 2 -12.72 12.39 -3.59
CA SER A 2 -12.29 11.72 -2.34
C SER A 2 -10.79 11.91 -2.08
N GLN A 3 -9.99 12.02 -3.13
CA GLN A 3 -8.55 12.22 -3.03
C GLN A 3 -8.19 13.59 -2.44
N ALA A 4 -8.85 14.67 -2.89
CA ALA A 4 -8.60 16.00 -2.33
C ALA A 4 -8.91 16.08 -0.82
N ARG A 5 -9.92 15.35 -0.35
CA ARG A 5 -10.21 15.27 1.10
C ARG A 5 -9.18 14.45 1.86
N ALA A 6 -8.65 13.39 1.26
CA ALA A 6 -7.58 12.61 1.86
C ALA A 6 -6.31 13.46 1.99
N ASP A 7 -5.96 14.19 0.94
CA ASP A 7 -4.80 15.10 0.94
C ASP A 7 -4.95 16.19 2.02
N GLU A 8 -6.15 16.76 2.18
CA GLU A 8 -6.45 17.74 3.23
C GLU A 8 -6.27 17.15 4.64
N VAL A 9 -6.81 15.95 4.87
CA VAL A 9 -6.67 15.25 6.17
C VAL A 9 -5.21 14.93 6.45
N VAL A 10 -4.46 14.40 5.48
CA VAL A 10 -3.04 14.08 5.63
C VAL A 10 -2.23 15.35 5.91
N SER A 11 -2.49 16.45 5.19
CA SER A 11 -1.80 17.73 5.41
C SER A 11 -2.05 18.25 6.83
N SER A 12 -3.32 18.27 7.27
CA SER A 12 -3.67 18.69 8.61
C SER A 12 -3.05 17.81 9.70
N LEU A 13 -2.98 16.50 9.44
CA LEU A 13 -2.33 15.56 10.37
C LEU A 13 -0.83 15.83 10.48
N VAL A 14 -0.14 16.04 9.36
CA VAL A 14 1.30 16.34 9.33
C VAL A 14 1.62 17.64 10.06
N GLU A 15 0.76 18.66 9.94
CA GLU A 15 0.91 19.93 10.67
C GLU A 15 0.80 19.79 12.20
N LEU A 16 0.02 18.81 12.66
CA LEU A 16 -0.19 18.53 14.09
C LEU A 16 0.88 17.60 14.68
N LEU A 17 1.63 16.88 13.85
CA LEU A 17 2.64 15.94 14.31
C LEU A 17 3.92 16.66 14.71
N PRO A 18 4.66 16.15 15.73
CA PRO A 18 5.97 16.67 16.09
C PRO A 18 6.97 16.60 14.91
N PRO A 19 7.97 17.48 14.88
CA PRO A 19 9.02 17.39 13.83
C PRO A 19 9.74 16.03 13.90
N GLY A 20 10.01 15.45 12.72
CA GLY A 20 10.65 14.13 12.59
C GLY A 20 9.71 13.02 12.12
N PHE A 21 8.41 13.27 12.00
CA PHE A 21 7.48 12.35 11.36
C PHE A 21 7.51 12.54 9.84
N ALA A 22 7.50 11.44 9.11
CA ALA A 22 7.36 11.39 7.66
C ALA A 22 6.12 10.57 7.31
N VAL A 23 5.36 11.03 6.32
CA VAL A 23 4.23 10.29 5.76
C VAL A 23 4.61 9.80 4.38
N ALA A 24 4.47 8.50 4.15
CA ALA A 24 4.73 7.87 2.87
C ALA A 24 3.50 7.09 2.41
N LEU A 25 3.33 6.96 1.10
CA LEU A 25 2.34 6.05 0.54
C LEU A 25 2.81 4.61 0.79
N LEU A 26 1.89 3.78 1.27
CA LEU A 26 2.12 2.35 1.43
C LEU A 26 2.27 1.71 0.04
N ASN A 27 3.38 1.03 -0.17
CA ASN A 27 3.63 0.17 -1.31
C ASN A 27 3.83 -1.26 -0.82
N THR A 28 3.38 -2.22 -1.62
CA THR A 28 3.50 -3.65 -1.32
C THR A 28 4.42 -4.34 -2.32
N GLN A 29 5.07 -5.43 -1.90
CA GLN A 29 6.02 -6.17 -2.76
C GLN A 29 5.33 -6.74 -3.99
N THR A 30 4.11 -7.22 -3.83
CA THR A 30 3.24 -7.64 -4.95
C THR A 30 2.19 -6.57 -5.17
N SER A 31 2.04 -6.10 -6.41
CA SER A 31 0.98 -5.14 -6.72
C SER A 31 -0.40 -5.76 -6.49
N PRO A 32 -1.40 -4.99 -6.02
CA PRO A 32 -2.76 -5.51 -5.85
C PRO A 32 -3.33 -6.16 -7.11
N GLN A 33 -3.04 -5.61 -8.28
CA GLN A 33 -3.47 -6.16 -9.56
C GLN A 33 -2.88 -7.55 -9.83
N ALA A 34 -1.59 -7.74 -9.57
CA ALA A 34 -0.93 -9.04 -9.75
C ALA A 34 -1.45 -10.07 -8.74
N ALA A 35 -1.64 -9.67 -7.48
CA ALA A 35 -2.20 -10.53 -6.45
C ALA A 35 -3.64 -10.96 -6.78
N MET A 36 -4.52 -10.01 -7.12
CA MET A 36 -5.89 -10.30 -7.53
C MET A 36 -5.94 -11.23 -8.76
N SER A 37 -5.02 -11.06 -9.72
CA SER A 37 -4.92 -11.96 -10.89
C SER A 37 -4.56 -13.37 -10.48
N HIS A 38 -3.63 -13.52 -9.55
CA HIS A 38 -3.21 -14.82 -9.03
C HIS A 38 -4.37 -15.50 -8.29
N TRP A 39 -5.02 -14.82 -7.36
CA TRP A 39 -6.13 -15.37 -6.57
C TRP A 39 -7.32 -15.81 -7.43
N LEU A 40 -7.63 -15.04 -8.46
CA LEU A 40 -8.71 -15.40 -9.41
C LEU A 40 -8.32 -16.55 -10.33
N LYS A 41 -7.06 -16.63 -10.75
CA LYS A 41 -6.58 -17.66 -11.67
C LYS A 41 -6.42 -19.01 -10.97
N GLU A 42 -5.75 -19.02 -9.82
CA GLU A 42 -5.48 -20.25 -9.06
C GLU A 42 -6.65 -20.64 -8.16
N GLN A 43 -7.67 -19.78 -8.00
CA GLN A 43 -8.81 -19.99 -7.09
C GLN A 43 -8.38 -20.17 -5.62
N GLU A 44 -7.24 -19.59 -5.27
CA GLU A 44 -6.66 -19.66 -3.93
C GLU A 44 -6.53 -18.24 -3.35
N PRO A 45 -7.56 -17.75 -2.64
CA PRO A 45 -7.44 -16.48 -1.90
C PRO A 45 -6.43 -16.64 -0.76
N PRO A 46 -5.82 -15.53 -0.29
CA PRO A 46 -4.91 -15.58 0.83
C PRO A 46 -5.63 -15.99 2.12
N VAL A 47 -4.86 -16.48 3.08
CA VAL A 47 -5.39 -16.92 4.38
C VAL A 47 -6.19 -15.81 5.05
N GLY A 48 -7.36 -16.13 5.57
CA GLY A 48 -8.26 -15.17 6.20
C GLY A 48 -9.11 -14.35 5.23
N PHE A 49 -8.95 -14.53 3.91
CA PHE A 49 -9.75 -13.83 2.92
C PHE A 49 -10.62 -14.77 2.08
N THR A 50 -11.79 -14.30 1.74
CA THR A 50 -12.71 -14.97 0.82
C THR A 50 -12.96 -14.05 -0.38
N VAL A 51 -12.94 -14.62 -1.59
CA VAL A 51 -13.30 -13.90 -2.81
C VAL A 51 -14.82 -13.84 -2.92
N ASP A 52 -15.36 -12.63 -2.98
CA ASP A 52 -16.78 -12.40 -3.14
C ASP A 52 -17.22 -12.43 -4.61
N ARG A 53 -18.50 -12.09 -4.86
CA ARG A 53 -19.16 -12.22 -6.15
C ARG A 53 -19.12 -10.96 -7.01
N GLU A 54 -18.14 -10.09 -6.83
CA GLU A 54 -18.03 -8.85 -7.61
C GLU A 54 -16.56 -8.63 -8.04
N CYS A 55 -16.31 -8.55 -9.36
CA CYS A 55 -15.02 -8.13 -9.87
C CYS A 55 -15.15 -7.31 -11.15
N GLU A 56 -14.11 -6.55 -11.47
CA GLU A 56 -13.95 -5.82 -12.72
C GLU A 56 -12.61 -6.17 -13.33
N LEU A 57 -12.65 -6.68 -14.56
CA LEU A 57 -11.49 -7.01 -15.38
C LEU A 57 -11.39 -6.02 -16.53
N LYS A 58 -10.21 -5.54 -16.85
CA LYS A 58 -9.95 -4.61 -17.94
C LYS A 58 -8.85 -5.12 -18.84
N SER A 59 -9.04 -4.99 -20.15
CA SER A 59 -8.02 -5.27 -21.14
C SER A 59 -6.90 -4.24 -21.07
N ALA A 60 -5.67 -4.71 -21.21
CA ALA A 60 -4.49 -3.84 -21.27
C ALA A 60 -4.28 -3.19 -22.64
N ASP A 61 -4.98 -3.67 -23.67
CA ASP A 61 -4.93 -3.18 -25.05
C ASP A 61 -5.57 -1.78 -25.22
N GLU A 62 -5.45 -1.23 -26.43
CA GLU A 62 -5.99 0.10 -26.75
C GLU A 62 -7.52 0.18 -26.65
N GLU A 63 -8.23 -0.93 -26.81
CA GLU A 63 -9.70 -0.99 -26.75
C GLU A 63 -10.20 -0.85 -25.32
N LYS A 64 -9.36 -1.13 -24.29
CA LYS A 64 -9.69 -1.03 -22.86
C LYS A 64 -11.02 -1.69 -22.51
N ALA A 65 -11.33 -2.81 -23.18
CA ALA A 65 -12.55 -3.55 -22.93
C ALA A 65 -12.70 -3.93 -21.46
N VAL A 66 -13.87 -3.69 -20.88
CA VAL A 66 -14.15 -3.93 -19.46
C VAL A 66 -15.20 -5.02 -19.32
N VAL A 67 -14.91 -6.01 -18.48
CA VAL A 67 -15.87 -7.03 -18.07
C VAL A 67 -16.14 -6.84 -16.57
N ARG A 68 -17.42 -6.83 -16.19
CA ARG A 68 -17.84 -6.70 -14.80
C ARG A 68 -18.71 -7.88 -14.43
N TYR A 69 -18.33 -8.53 -13.34
CA TYR A 69 -19.15 -9.52 -12.68
C TYR A 69 -19.76 -8.89 -11.44
N ALA A 70 -21.05 -9.02 -11.28
CA ALA A 70 -21.78 -8.55 -10.11
C ALA A 70 -22.76 -9.63 -9.65
N ARG A 71 -22.67 -10.02 -8.37
CA ARG A 71 -23.50 -11.08 -7.75
C ARG A 71 -23.36 -12.43 -8.46
N HIS A 72 -22.23 -12.68 -9.10
CA HIS A 72 -21.95 -13.90 -9.85
C HIS A 72 -20.74 -14.62 -9.23
N PRO A 73 -20.76 -15.96 -9.11
CA PRO A 73 -19.59 -16.73 -8.70
C PRO A 73 -18.39 -16.39 -9.59
N LEU A 74 -17.20 -16.26 -9.00
CA LEU A 74 -15.97 -15.95 -9.72
C LEU A 74 -15.05 -17.18 -9.91
N ASP A 75 -15.46 -18.32 -9.37
CA ASP A 75 -14.83 -19.64 -9.50
C ASP A 75 -15.22 -20.35 -10.81
N ILE A 76 -15.36 -19.60 -11.88
CA ILE A 76 -15.78 -20.08 -13.19
C ILE A 76 -14.66 -19.97 -14.23
N GLU A 77 -14.64 -20.92 -15.18
CA GLU A 77 -13.67 -20.95 -16.27
C GLU A 77 -13.66 -19.66 -17.11
N GLU A 78 -14.77 -18.94 -17.19
CA GLU A 78 -14.89 -17.71 -17.95
C GLU A 78 -14.01 -16.59 -17.36
N VAL A 79 -13.92 -16.46 -16.03
CA VAL A 79 -13.04 -15.50 -15.35
C VAL A 79 -11.58 -15.83 -15.63
N GLN A 80 -11.22 -17.12 -15.54
CA GLN A 80 -9.88 -17.61 -15.84
C GLN A 80 -9.52 -17.38 -17.32
N ALA A 81 -10.46 -17.64 -18.23
CA ALA A 81 -10.27 -17.39 -19.66
C ALA A 81 -10.03 -15.90 -19.97
N HIS A 82 -10.73 -15.00 -19.31
CA HIS A 82 -10.50 -13.57 -19.45
C HIS A 82 -9.12 -13.15 -18.96
N ILE A 83 -8.64 -13.69 -17.84
CA ILE A 83 -7.30 -13.42 -17.32
C ILE A 83 -6.25 -14.02 -18.26
N ALA A 84 -6.46 -15.25 -18.76
CA ALA A 84 -5.57 -15.88 -19.75
C ALA A 84 -5.50 -15.11 -21.07
N ALA A 85 -6.60 -14.43 -21.45
CA ALA A 85 -6.66 -13.52 -22.60
C ALA A 85 -6.03 -12.14 -22.34
N GLY A 86 -5.35 -11.94 -21.18
CA GLY A 86 -4.62 -10.72 -20.86
C GLY A 86 -5.46 -9.63 -20.21
N LYS A 87 -6.70 -9.90 -19.78
CA LYS A 87 -7.44 -8.96 -18.97
C LYS A 87 -6.92 -8.98 -17.53
N LEU A 88 -6.78 -7.80 -16.96
CA LEU A 88 -6.25 -7.59 -15.60
C LEU A 88 -7.35 -7.11 -14.66
N PRO A 89 -7.42 -7.63 -13.43
CA PRO A 89 -8.39 -7.16 -12.46
C PRO A 89 -8.05 -5.73 -12.01
N THR A 90 -9.06 -4.88 -12.05
CA THR A 90 -9.00 -3.50 -11.54
C THR A 90 -9.72 -3.35 -10.21
N LYS A 91 -10.65 -4.27 -9.95
CA LYS A 91 -11.41 -4.34 -8.69
C LYS A 91 -11.78 -5.79 -8.37
N LEU A 92 -11.70 -6.13 -7.09
CA LEU A 92 -12.10 -7.42 -6.56
C LEU A 92 -12.76 -7.23 -5.19
N ALA A 93 -13.95 -7.79 -5.03
CA ALA A 93 -14.62 -7.81 -3.74
C ALA A 93 -14.07 -8.97 -2.90
N LEU A 94 -13.75 -8.68 -1.67
CA LEU A 94 -13.17 -9.59 -0.69
C LEU A 94 -13.88 -9.44 0.65
N THR A 95 -13.98 -10.54 1.38
CA THR A 95 -14.37 -10.55 2.80
C THR A 95 -13.21 -11.08 3.62
N TRP A 96 -12.84 -10.35 4.67
CA TRP A 96 -11.80 -10.72 5.62
C TRP A 96 -12.42 -11.29 6.89
N ASP A 97 -11.98 -12.49 7.29
CA ASP A 97 -12.32 -13.21 8.53
C ASP A 97 -13.84 -13.28 8.82
N ASP A 98 -14.67 -13.30 7.77
CA ASP A 98 -16.14 -13.18 7.86
C ASP A 98 -16.61 -11.99 8.72
N ARG A 99 -15.81 -10.94 8.81
CA ARG A 99 -16.03 -9.75 9.64
C ARG A 99 -16.14 -8.46 8.84
N VAL A 100 -15.28 -8.28 7.84
CA VAL A 100 -15.22 -7.04 7.04
C VAL A 100 -15.23 -7.36 5.56
N SER A 101 -16.24 -6.91 4.85
CA SER A 101 -16.26 -6.97 3.38
C SER A 101 -15.80 -5.64 2.78
N PHE A 102 -15.08 -5.70 1.67
CA PHE A 102 -14.57 -4.52 0.99
C PHE A 102 -14.27 -4.80 -0.48
N MET A 103 -14.07 -3.74 -1.24
CA MET A 103 -13.61 -3.78 -2.63
C MET A 103 -12.16 -3.32 -2.70
N LEU A 104 -11.23 -4.23 -3.02
CA LEU A 104 -9.84 -3.90 -3.32
C LEU A 104 -9.72 -3.39 -4.75
N THR A 105 -8.94 -2.32 -4.95
CA THR A 105 -8.65 -1.78 -6.29
C THR A 105 -7.19 -2.00 -6.66
N GLU A 106 -6.88 -1.91 -7.95
CA GLU A 106 -5.51 -2.00 -8.50
C GLU A 106 -4.53 -0.99 -7.88
N GLY A 107 -5.04 0.15 -7.39
CA GLY A 107 -4.26 1.20 -6.73
C GLY A 107 -4.25 1.10 -5.20
N LEU A 108 -4.43 -0.08 -4.63
CA LEU A 108 -4.42 -0.33 -3.18
C LEU A 108 -5.44 0.53 -2.39
N GLN A 109 -6.59 0.80 -2.99
CA GLN A 109 -7.68 1.48 -2.30
C GLN A 109 -8.72 0.47 -1.84
N LEU A 110 -9.17 0.61 -0.60
CA LEU A 110 -10.31 -0.13 -0.07
C LEU A 110 -11.57 0.71 -0.24
N LYS A 111 -12.54 0.16 -0.93
CA LYS A 111 -13.84 0.80 -1.20
C LYS A 111 -14.97 -0.07 -0.71
N LYS A 112 -16.15 0.52 -0.51
CA LYS A 112 -17.36 -0.19 -0.07
C LYS A 112 -17.11 -1.03 1.20
N ILE A 113 -16.35 -0.50 2.15
CA ILE A 113 -16.08 -1.21 3.41
C ILE A 113 -17.40 -1.37 4.16
N ALA A 114 -17.73 -2.60 4.54
CA ALA A 114 -18.89 -2.93 5.34
C ALA A 114 -18.49 -3.92 6.44
N PHE A 115 -18.89 -3.64 7.66
CA PHE A 115 -18.72 -4.53 8.80
C PHE A 115 -19.92 -5.47 8.86
N LEU A 116 -19.64 -6.77 8.95
CA LEU A 116 -20.68 -7.79 9.02
C LEU A 116 -21.24 -7.92 10.44
N ASP A 117 -22.40 -8.52 10.58
CA ASP A 117 -23.10 -8.64 11.86
C ASP A 117 -22.26 -9.34 12.94
N THR A 118 -21.38 -10.25 12.53
CA THR A 118 -20.41 -10.93 13.41
C THR A 118 -19.52 -9.98 14.20
N VAL A 119 -19.22 -8.80 13.67
CA VAL A 119 -18.41 -7.76 14.33
C VAL A 119 -19.14 -7.17 15.54
N PHE A 120 -20.46 -7.11 15.47
CA PHE A 120 -21.32 -6.51 16.48
C PHE A 120 -21.90 -7.52 17.47
N GLU A 121 -21.66 -8.84 17.25
CA GLU A 121 -22.08 -9.90 18.17
C GLU A 121 -21.34 -9.75 19.49
N GLY A 122 -22.09 -9.36 20.54
CA GLY A 122 -21.56 -9.12 21.89
C GLY A 122 -21.49 -7.65 22.28
N SER A 123 -21.64 -6.73 21.36
CA SER A 123 -21.93 -5.33 21.66
C SER A 123 -23.40 -5.22 22.06
N LYS A 124 -23.69 -4.93 23.32
CA LYS A 124 -25.08 -4.73 23.76
C LYS A 124 -25.63 -3.49 23.06
N ALA A 125 -26.74 -3.66 22.36
CA ALA A 125 -27.40 -2.62 21.57
C ALA A 125 -27.78 -1.34 22.37
N ASP A 126 -27.61 -1.35 23.68
CA ASP A 126 -28.04 -0.28 24.58
C ASP A 126 -26.89 0.69 24.99
N ASP A 127 -25.63 0.33 24.71
CA ASP A 127 -24.44 1.14 25.05
C ASP A 127 -23.70 1.66 23.80
N GLY A 128 -24.23 1.38 22.58
CA GLY A 128 -23.61 1.66 21.30
C GLY A 128 -23.81 3.11 20.85
N GLY A 129 -23.01 4.03 21.37
CA GLY A 129 -22.87 5.36 20.79
C GLY A 129 -21.85 5.39 19.67
N PHE A 130 -21.76 6.52 18.97
CA PHE A 130 -20.79 6.77 17.88
C PHE A 130 -19.35 6.36 18.26
N ASP A 131 -18.93 6.60 19.50
CA ASP A 131 -17.59 6.25 19.98
C ASP A 131 -17.35 4.74 19.98
N THR A 132 -18.38 3.94 20.32
CA THR A 132 -18.30 2.47 20.27
C THR A 132 -18.17 1.98 18.84
N ASP A 133 -18.95 2.53 17.90
CA ASP A 133 -18.88 2.18 16.48
C ASP A 133 -17.51 2.52 15.89
N VAL A 134 -16.97 3.69 16.24
CA VAL A 134 -15.62 4.11 15.82
C VAL A 134 -14.55 3.18 16.39
N ALA A 135 -14.65 2.81 17.68
CA ALA A 135 -13.71 1.91 18.32
C ALA A 135 -13.72 0.51 17.66
N ILE A 136 -14.91 -0.03 17.39
CA ILE A 136 -15.08 -1.31 16.70
C ILE A 136 -14.48 -1.22 15.29
N ALA A 137 -14.89 -0.24 14.50
CA ALA A 137 -14.42 -0.06 13.13
C ALA A 137 -12.89 0.08 13.07
N THR A 138 -12.32 0.91 13.95
CA THR A 138 -10.87 1.12 14.02
C THR A 138 -10.15 -0.15 14.45
N GLY A 139 -10.70 -0.89 15.42
CA GLY A 139 -10.15 -2.16 15.90
C GLY A 139 -10.10 -3.22 14.81
N GLU A 140 -11.16 -3.36 14.01
CA GLU A 140 -11.19 -4.32 12.89
C GLU A 140 -10.23 -3.91 11.77
N LEU A 141 -10.22 -2.64 11.37
CA LEU A 141 -9.31 -2.14 10.34
C LEU A 141 -7.84 -2.27 10.75
N SER A 142 -7.52 -2.11 12.04
CA SER A 142 -6.16 -2.28 12.57
C SER A 142 -5.64 -3.71 12.45
N LYS A 143 -6.51 -4.69 12.32
CA LYS A 143 -6.16 -6.09 12.07
C LYS A 143 -6.16 -6.43 10.58
N LEU A 144 -7.21 -5.99 9.86
CA LEU A 144 -7.35 -6.22 8.43
C LEU A 144 -6.18 -5.66 7.61
N LEU A 145 -5.71 -4.45 7.94
CA LEU A 145 -4.68 -3.79 7.12
C LEU A 145 -3.33 -4.53 7.14
N PRO A 146 -2.78 -4.98 8.29
CA PRO A 146 -1.57 -5.81 8.31
C PRO A 146 -1.74 -7.12 7.55
N ASP A 147 -2.87 -7.83 7.74
CA ASP A 147 -3.14 -9.10 7.06
C ASP A 147 -3.22 -8.90 5.53
N LEU A 148 -3.83 -7.80 5.09
CA LEU A 148 -3.87 -7.47 3.67
C LEU A 148 -2.47 -7.15 3.10
N VAL A 149 -1.64 -6.42 3.85
CA VAL A 149 -0.26 -6.13 3.47
C VAL A 149 0.55 -7.41 3.37
N GLU A 150 0.39 -8.34 4.32
CA GLU A 150 1.03 -9.66 4.28
C GLU A 150 0.56 -10.48 3.07
N ALA A 151 -0.75 -10.49 2.77
CA ALA A 151 -1.31 -11.13 1.59
C ALA A 151 -0.77 -10.57 0.26
N LEU A 152 -0.28 -9.33 0.27
CA LEU A 152 0.38 -8.67 -0.84
C LEU A 152 1.92 -8.80 -0.82
N GLY A 153 2.44 -9.74 -0.02
CA GLY A 153 3.86 -10.05 0.06
C GLY A 153 4.65 -9.17 1.02
N GLY A 154 3.98 -8.37 1.83
CA GLY A 154 4.58 -7.45 2.77
C GLY A 154 4.79 -6.04 2.20
N GLU A 155 5.22 -5.14 3.05
CA GLU A 155 5.54 -3.77 2.67
C GLU A 155 6.80 -3.73 1.80
N ALA A 156 6.76 -2.99 0.70
CA ALA A 156 7.93 -2.71 -0.11
C ALA A 156 8.73 -1.55 0.50
N ASP A 157 10.05 -1.68 0.52
CA ASP A 157 10.94 -0.62 0.99
C ASP A 157 10.72 0.68 0.21
N SER A 158 10.10 1.64 0.85
CA SER A 158 9.84 2.97 0.25
C SER A 158 11.07 3.89 0.22
N GLY A 159 12.26 3.41 0.60
CA GLY A 159 13.50 4.17 0.57
C GLY A 159 13.58 5.38 1.53
N ILE A 160 12.47 5.73 2.16
CA ILE A 160 12.36 6.89 3.06
C ILE A 160 13.01 6.60 4.42
N ALA A 161 12.94 5.35 4.89
CA ALA A 161 13.61 4.92 6.13
C ALA A 161 15.13 5.05 6.03
N THR A 162 15.71 4.83 4.84
CA THR A 162 17.15 4.94 4.59
C THR A 162 17.60 6.40 4.58
N ALA A 163 16.77 7.34 4.13
CA ALA A 163 17.10 8.76 4.12
C ALA A 163 17.07 9.38 5.54
N ALA A 164 16.13 8.97 6.39
CA ALA A 164 16.05 9.44 7.77
C ALA A 164 17.23 8.92 8.63
N ALA A 165 17.68 7.67 8.40
CA ALA A 165 18.83 7.11 9.08
C ALA A 165 20.14 7.75 8.63
N ALA A 166 20.26 8.17 7.37
CA ALA A 166 21.45 8.82 6.84
C ALA A 166 21.67 10.24 7.38
N VAL A 167 20.62 10.97 7.74
CA VAL A 167 20.71 12.32 8.32
C VAL A 167 21.05 12.28 9.80
N ALA A 168 20.74 11.20 10.51
CA ALA A 168 21.03 11.05 11.93
C ALA A 168 22.47 10.54 12.23
N GLY A 169 23.24 10.16 11.22
CA GLY A 169 24.53 9.46 11.35
C GLY A 169 25.78 10.26 11.01
N SER A 170 25.76 11.58 10.84
CA SER A 170 26.99 12.39 10.62
C SER A 170 27.49 12.99 11.92
N PRO A 171 28.55 12.43 12.55
CA PRO A 171 29.25 13.15 13.60
C PRO A 171 30.11 14.23 12.95
N ALA A 172 29.88 15.47 13.31
CA ALA A 172 30.73 16.59 13.03
C ALA A 172 32.12 16.37 13.71
N THR A 173 33.15 16.02 12.92
CA THR A 173 34.53 16.06 13.39
C THR A 173 35.17 17.33 12.87
N SER A 174 35.11 18.35 13.70
CA SER A 174 35.91 19.53 13.55
C SER A 174 37.39 19.21 13.94
N THR A 175 38.32 19.26 13.00
CA THR A 175 39.72 19.35 13.34
C THR A 175 40.28 20.57 12.62
N VAL A 176 40.45 21.62 13.41
CA VAL A 176 41.26 22.78 13.08
C VAL A 176 42.74 22.41 13.28
N THR A 177 43.57 22.60 12.29
CA THR A 177 45.00 22.90 12.51
C THR A 177 45.50 23.70 11.33
N GLY A 178 46.01 24.88 11.65
CA GLY A 178 46.48 25.92 10.78
C GLY A 178 47.92 25.72 10.30
N PRO A 179 48.59 26.77 9.79
CA PRO A 179 49.41 26.72 8.58
C PRO A 179 50.91 26.66 8.83
N ALA A 180 51.69 26.17 7.87
CA ALA A 180 53.13 26.53 7.75
C ALA A 180 53.72 26.23 6.37
N THR A 181 54.11 27.30 5.70
CA THR A 181 55.35 27.56 4.96
C THR A 181 55.68 26.75 3.69
N ALA A 182 55.70 27.48 2.59
CA ALA A 182 56.56 27.24 1.42
C ALA A 182 58.02 27.49 1.79
N PRO A 183 59.01 27.05 1.03
CA PRO A 183 59.35 27.68 -0.24
C PRO A 183 60.08 26.81 -1.33
N VAL A 184 59.99 27.29 -2.56
CA VAL A 184 61.05 27.61 -3.56
C VAL A 184 61.74 26.49 -4.37
N ASP A 185 61.62 26.70 -5.67
CA ASP A 185 62.58 26.55 -6.80
C ASP A 185 63.09 25.16 -7.22
N THR A 186 62.88 24.78 -8.43
CA THR A 186 63.82 24.96 -9.56
C THR A 186 63.34 24.14 -10.77
N ASP A 187 63.03 24.83 -11.85
CA ASP A 187 63.14 24.37 -13.25
C ASP A 187 64.70 24.28 -13.60
N PRO A 188 65.20 23.65 -14.64
CA PRO A 188 64.55 23.43 -15.96
C PRO A 188 65.03 22.13 -16.70
N ASP A 189 64.35 21.96 -17.87
CA ASP A 189 64.96 21.52 -19.15
C ASP A 189 65.03 20.06 -19.52
N SER A 190 64.55 19.88 -20.77
CA SER A 190 64.91 18.93 -21.82
C SER A 190 63.90 17.96 -22.25
N ALA A 191 63.21 18.36 -23.34
CA ALA A 191 62.78 17.44 -24.39
C ALA A 191 64.04 16.91 -25.15
N PRO A 192 63.96 16.05 -26.19
CA PRO A 192 62.84 15.41 -26.85
C PRO A 192 63.11 13.90 -27.17
N PHE A 193 62.12 13.15 -27.58
CA PHE A 193 62.06 12.34 -28.83
C PHE A 193 60.67 11.71 -28.87
#